data_3a5ca90ecc786cbe48c6bf1a48c064e5
#
_entry.id   3a5ca90ecc786cbe48c6bf1a48c064e5
#
_cell.length_a   1.000
_cell.length_b   1.000
_cell.length_c   1.000
_cell.angle_alpha   90.00
_cell.angle_beta   90.00
_cell.angle_gamma   90.00
#
_symmetry.space_group_name_H-M   'P 1'
#
loop_
_entity.id
_entity.type
_entity.pdbx_description
1 polymer ?
#
loop_
_entity_poly.entity_id
_entity_poly.type
_entity_poly.pdbx_seq_one_letter_code
_entity_poly.pdbx_strand_id
1 'polypeptide(L)'
;MLHLGPVGTGQIAKTINNMLLWACMAANFESLTLAKKLGADIPRLIEALGHGSGANWSLSRWGKSTGKWAEKDMDVALDLAQDAKVPMPIAGLVDQAMKAINQDKMKALLS
;
A
#
# COMPACT_ATOMS: atom_id res chain seq x y z
N MET A 1 -14.01 24.24 -9.78
CA MET A 1 -14.08 23.52 -9.04
C MET A 1 -14.03 22.69 -9.29
N LEU A 2 -13.61 22.22 -8.82
CA LEU A 2 -13.68 21.09 -8.99
C LEU A 2 -14.62 20.59 -8.21
N HIS A 3 -15.68 20.53 -8.78
CA HIS A 3 -16.60 19.73 -8.18
C HIS A 3 -16.33 18.38 -8.66
N LEU A 4 -16.04 17.56 -7.81
CA LEU A 4 -15.65 16.23 -8.15
C LEU A 4 -16.85 15.31 -8.10
N GLY A 5 -17.94 15.77 -8.69
CA GLY A 5 -19.15 14.97 -8.75
C GLY A 5 -19.74 14.68 -7.38
N PRO A 6 -20.50 13.61 -7.20
CA PRO A 6 -21.13 13.30 -5.93
C PRO A 6 -20.13 12.85 -4.86
N VAL A 7 -18.91 12.53 -5.27
CA VAL A 7 -17.94 12.03 -4.32
C VAL A 7 -17.33 13.13 -3.47
N GLY A 8 -17.13 14.31 -4.05
CA GLY A 8 -16.54 15.42 -3.32
C GLY A 8 -15.03 15.30 -3.17
N THR A 9 -14.38 16.43 -2.92
CA THR A 9 -12.93 16.52 -2.84
C THR A 9 -12.35 15.70 -1.67
N GLY A 10 -12.97 15.80 -0.50
CA GLY A 10 -12.47 15.12 0.68
C GLY A 10 -12.49 13.61 0.53
N GLN A 11 -13.54 13.08 -0.05
CA GLN A 11 -13.66 11.64 -0.22
C GLN A 11 -12.71 11.12 -1.31
N ILE A 12 -12.50 11.90 -2.36
CA ILE A 12 -11.53 11.53 -3.38
C ILE A 12 -10.11 11.52 -2.80
N ALA A 13 -9.76 12.56 -2.02
CA ALA A 13 -8.45 12.61 -1.38
C ALA A 13 -8.22 11.42 -0.46
N LYS A 14 -9.23 11.04 0.31
CA LYS A 14 -9.13 9.89 1.20
C LYS A 14 -8.94 8.60 0.41
N THR A 15 -9.71 8.41 -0.66
CA THR A 15 -9.60 7.20 -1.49
C THR A 15 -8.22 7.09 -2.12
N ILE A 16 -7.71 8.17 -2.68
CA ILE A 16 -6.38 8.18 -3.30
C ILE A 16 -5.31 7.92 -2.25
N ASN A 17 -5.40 8.60 -1.10
CA ASN A 17 -4.43 8.38 -0.02
C ASN A 17 -4.38 6.92 0.40
N ASN A 18 -5.54 6.32 0.60
CA ASN A 18 -5.60 4.93 1.06
C ASN A 18 -5.12 3.96 -0.02
N MET A 19 -5.46 4.21 -1.27
CA MET A 19 -4.97 3.40 -2.38
C MET A 19 -3.43 3.43 -2.44
N LEU A 20 -2.84 4.60 -2.28
CA LEU A 20 -1.38 4.73 -2.27
C LEU A 20 -0.75 4.05 -1.06
N LEU A 21 -1.42 4.11 0.10
CA LEU A 21 -0.95 3.41 1.29
C LEU A 21 -0.83 1.91 1.04
N TRP A 22 -1.88 1.31 0.48
CA TRP A 22 -1.87 -0.13 0.23
C TRP A 22 -0.91 -0.50 -0.89
N ALA A 23 -0.75 0.36 -1.91
CA ALA A 23 0.24 0.14 -2.96
C ALA A 23 1.66 0.11 -2.38
N CYS A 24 1.98 1.05 -1.51
CA CYS A 24 3.28 1.06 -0.85
C CYS A 24 3.46 -0.16 0.03
N MET A 25 2.43 -0.55 0.79
CA MET A 25 2.52 -1.72 1.67
C MET A 25 2.78 -2.99 0.87
N ALA A 26 2.08 -3.18 -0.24
CA ALA A 26 2.28 -4.36 -1.09
C ALA A 26 3.69 -4.39 -1.69
N ALA A 27 4.15 -3.26 -2.21
CA ALA A 27 5.49 -3.15 -2.79
C ALA A 27 6.58 -3.35 -1.72
N ASN A 28 6.37 -2.79 -0.53
CA ASN A 28 7.28 -2.97 0.59
C ASN A 28 7.38 -4.44 0.98
N PHE A 29 6.24 -5.12 1.02
CA PHE A 29 6.21 -6.53 1.41
C PHE A 29 7.05 -7.38 0.44
N GLU A 30 6.88 -7.18 -0.85
CA GLU A 30 7.66 -7.89 -1.85
C GLU A 30 9.15 -7.57 -1.73
N SER A 31 9.47 -6.28 -1.60
CA SER A 31 10.85 -5.82 -1.54
C SER A 31 11.57 -6.36 -0.31
N LEU A 32 10.91 -6.30 0.85
CA LEU A 32 11.51 -6.80 2.09
C LEU A 32 11.62 -8.33 2.08
N THR A 33 10.68 -9.01 1.44
CA THR A 33 10.76 -10.47 1.29
C THR A 33 12.01 -10.84 0.47
N LEU A 34 12.24 -10.14 -0.63
CA LEU A 34 13.43 -10.36 -1.44
C LEU A 34 14.69 -10.06 -0.62
N ALA A 35 14.74 -8.92 0.05
CA ALA A 35 15.90 -8.53 0.84
C ALA A 35 16.21 -9.56 1.92
N LYS A 36 15.17 -10.08 2.58
CA LYS A 36 15.37 -11.09 3.61
C LYS A 36 15.97 -12.38 3.03
N LYS A 37 15.50 -12.79 1.86
CA LYS A 37 16.05 -13.96 1.17
C LYS A 37 17.52 -13.76 0.79
N LEU A 38 17.92 -12.51 0.55
CA LEU A 38 19.29 -12.16 0.21
C LEU A 38 20.17 -11.95 1.46
N GLY A 39 19.63 -12.15 2.65
CA GLY A 39 20.40 -12.07 3.89
C GLY A 39 20.48 -10.69 4.51
N ALA A 40 19.67 -9.73 4.07
CA ALA A 40 19.71 -8.39 4.63
C ALA A 40 19.11 -8.34 6.03
N ASP A 41 19.65 -7.45 6.86
CA ASP A 41 19.09 -7.11 8.16
C ASP A 41 17.93 -6.15 7.89
N ILE A 42 16.70 -6.63 8.02
CA ILE A 42 15.52 -5.88 7.60
C ILE A 42 15.33 -4.58 8.41
N PRO A 43 15.41 -4.57 9.76
CA PRO A 43 15.29 -3.31 10.48
C PRO A 43 16.30 -2.25 10.03
N ARG A 44 17.53 -2.64 9.78
CA ARG A 44 18.55 -1.70 9.29
C ARG A 44 18.26 -1.23 7.88
N LEU A 45 17.76 -2.12 7.04
CA LEU A 45 17.38 -1.76 5.68
C LEU A 45 16.25 -0.75 5.69
N ILE A 46 15.23 -0.95 6.52
CA ILE A 46 14.12 -0.01 6.62
C ILE A 46 14.62 1.38 7.03
N GLU A 47 15.54 1.44 7.99
CA GLU A 47 16.12 2.71 8.41
C GLU A 47 16.85 3.38 7.26
N ALA A 48 17.67 2.64 6.54
CA ALA A 48 18.41 3.18 5.40
C ALA A 48 17.48 3.68 4.31
N LEU A 49 16.43 2.93 4.00
CA LEU A 49 15.46 3.31 2.98
C LEU A 49 14.70 4.59 3.35
N GLY A 50 14.56 4.86 4.65
CA GLY A 50 13.93 6.10 5.11
C GLY A 50 14.63 7.36 4.67
N HIS A 51 15.89 7.27 4.24
CA HIS A 51 16.68 8.40 3.78
C HIS A 51 16.77 8.46 2.26
N GLY A 52 16.18 7.54 1.55
CA GLY A 52 16.26 7.46 0.10
C GLY A 52 14.95 7.78 -0.60
N SER A 53 14.97 7.74 -1.91
CA SER A 53 13.79 8.03 -2.73
C SER A 53 12.69 6.97 -2.61
N GLY A 54 12.99 5.82 -2.03
CA GLY A 54 11.98 4.79 -1.77
C GLY A 54 11.26 4.95 -0.44
N ALA A 55 11.59 5.99 0.33
CA ALA A 55 10.95 6.23 1.61
C ALA A 55 9.44 6.37 1.44
N ASN A 56 8.69 5.75 2.34
CA ASN A 56 7.23 5.88 2.32
C ASN A 56 6.68 5.65 3.72
N TRP A 57 5.48 6.18 3.96
CA TRP A 57 4.88 6.15 5.29
C TRP A 57 4.67 4.72 5.80
N SER A 58 4.16 3.84 4.95
CA SER A 58 3.90 2.45 5.31
C SER A 58 5.18 1.73 5.77
N LEU A 59 6.28 1.99 5.06
CA LEU A 59 7.56 1.39 5.40
C LEU A 59 8.06 1.85 6.77
N SER A 60 7.89 3.14 7.07
CA SER A 60 8.32 3.71 8.35
C SER A 60 7.56 3.12 9.54
N ARG A 61 6.41 2.49 9.28
CA ARG A 61 5.58 1.89 10.32
C ARG A 61 5.44 0.38 10.15
N TRP A 62 6.44 -0.23 9.54
CA TRP A 62 6.37 -1.66 9.21
C TRP A 62 6.14 -2.51 10.46
N GLY A 63 5.17 -3.41 10.37
CA GLY A 63 4.82 -4.29 11.47
C GLY A 63 3.82 -3.72 12.47
N LYS A 64 3.57 -2.41 12.40
CA LYS A 64 2.66 -1.72 13.34
C LYS A 64 1.26 -1.55 12.81
N SER A 65 1.11 -1.50 11.49
CA SER A 65 -0.20 -1.37 10.88
C SER A 65 -0.66 -2.69 10.31
N THR A 66 -1.97 -2.82 10.15
CA THR A 66 -2.57 -4.03 9.59
C THR A 66 -3.12 -3.74 8.21
N GLY A 67 -3.32 -4.76 7.41
CA GLY A 67 -3.99 -4.63 6.13
C GLY A 67 -5.52 -4.76 6.22
N LYS A 68 -6.07 -4.58 7.41
CA LYS A 68 -7.47 -4.88 7.69
C LYS A 68 -8.47 -4.21 6.74
N TRP A 69 -8.20 -2.95 6.37
CA TRP A 69 -9.13 -2.18 5.54
C TRP A 69 -8.76 -2.17 4.07
N ALA A 70 -7.69 -2.85 3.70
CA ALA A 70 -7.17 -2.80 2.34
C ALA A 70 -8.20 -3.26 1.30
N GLU A 71 -8.85 -4.38 1.56
CA GLU A 71 -9.80 -4.93 0.58
C GLU A 71 -10.95 -3.97 0.34
N LYS A 72 -11.53 -3.42 1.41
CA LYS A 72 -12.62 -2.46 1.29
C LYS A 72 -12.17 -1.19 0.57
N ASP A 73 -11.01 -0.65 0.95
CA ASP A 73 -10.48 0.57 0.35
C ASP A 73 -10.19 0.37 -1.14
N MET A 74 -9.62 -0.77 -1.51
CA MET A 74 -9.32 -1.05 -2.91
C MET A 74 -10.59 -1.29 -3.72
N ASP A 75 -11.61 -1.89 -3.14
CA ASP A 75 -12.90 -2.06 -3.81
C ASP A 75 -13.50 -0.69 -4.15
N VAL A 76 -13.45 0.26 -3.20
CA VAL A 76 -13.95 1.62 -3.45
C VAL A 76 -13.16 2.28 -4.59
N ALA A 77 -11.84 2.18 -4.55
CA ALA A 77 -10.98 2.79 -5.57
C ALA A 77 -11.25 2.20 -6.96
N LEU A 78 -11.38 0.88 -7.03
CA LEU A 78 -11.60 0.19 -8.30
C LEU A 78 -13.00 0.45 -8.84
N ASP A 79 -14.01 0.59 -7.98
CA ASP A 79 -15.35 0.96 -8.41
C ASP A 79 -15.37 2.36 -9.00
N LEU A 80 -14.68 3.31 -8.37
CA LEU A 80 -14.59 4.66 -8.90
C LEU A 80 -13.87 4.69 -10.24
N ALA A 81 -12.81 3.88 -10.37
CA ALA A 81 -12.07 3.77 -11.63
C ALA A 81 -12.95 3.21 -12.74
N GLN A 82 -13.77 2.22 -12.40
CA GLN A 82 -14.69 1.61 -13.35
C GLN A 82 -15.71 2.62 -13.84
N ASP A 83 -16.31 3.39 -12.92
CA ASP A 83 -17.28 4.41 -13.26
C ASP A 83 -16.67 5.51 -14.11
N ALA A 84 -15.45 5.91 -13.81
CA ALA A 84 -14.74 6.94 -14.54
C ALA A 84 -14.07 6.43 -15.82
N LYS A 85 -14.07 5.12 -16.04
CA LYS A 85 -13.45 4.46 -17.19
C LYS A 85 -11.95 4.75 -17.27
N VAL A 86 -11.30 4.75 -16.10
CA VAL A 86 -9.86 4.95 -16.01
C VAL A 86 -9.19 3.58 -15.78
N PRO A 87 -8.24 3.17 -16.63
CA PRO A 87 -7.53 1.93 -16.39
C PRO A 87 -6.58 2.09 -15.21
N MET A 88 -6.65 1.16 -14.25
CA MET A 88 -5.81 1.20 -13.05
C MET A 88 -5.20 -0.18 -12.79
N PRO A 89 -4.28 -0.63 -13.66
CA PRO A 89 -3.70 -1.97 -13.51
C PRO A 89 -2.89 -2.14 -12.24
N ILE A 90 -2.20 -1.10 -11.78
CA ILE A 90 -1.43 -1.20 -10.54
C ILE A 90 -2.38 -1.40 -9.37
N ALA A 91 -3.46 -0.63 -9.31
CA ALA A 91 -4.45 -0.78 -8.24
C ALA A 91 -5.07 -2.18 -8.23
N GLY A 92 -5.33 -2.74 -9.41
CA GLY A 92 -5.84 -4.10 -9.52
C GLY A 92 -4.89 -5.13 -8.95
N LEU A 93 -3.59 -4.98 -9.24
CA LEU A 93 -2.57 -5.87 -8.68
C LEU A 93 -2.44 -5.70 -7.17
N VAL A 94 -2.51 -4.46 -6.68
CA VAL A 94 -2.43 -4.18 -5.25
C VAL A 94 -3.60 -4.84 -4.52
N ASP A 95 -4.81 -4.75 -5.07
CA ASP A 95 -5.99 -5.40 -4.50
C ASP A 95 -5.73 -6.90 -4.32
N GLN A 96 -5.20 -7.55 -5.33
CA GLN A 96 -4.91 -8.98 -5.26
C GLN A 96 -3.76 -9.28 -4.29
N ALA A 97 -2.71 -8.47 -4.31
CA ALA A 97 -1.56 -8.68 -3.44
C ALA A 97 -1.94 -8.56 -1.97
N MET A 98 -2.77 -7.58 -1.63
CA MET A 98 -3.16 -7.36 -0.23
C MET A 98 -4.00 -8.49 0.33
N LYS A 99 -4.68 -9.26 -0.49
CA LYS A 99 -5.43 -10.42 -0.03
C LYS A 99 -4.52 -11.51 0.56
N ALA A 100 -3.27 -11.53 0.16
CA ALA A 100 -2.29 -12.52 0.63
C ALA A 100 -1.39 -12.01 1.74
N ILE A 101 -1.52 -10.75 2.14
CA ILE A 101 -0.66 -10.12 3.13
C ILE A 101 -1.45 -9.90 4.42
N ASN A 102 -0.84 -10.21 5.55
CA ASN A 102 -1.43 -9.92 6.86
C ASN A 102 -0.36 -9.43 7.81
N GLN A 103 -0.77 -8.98 9.00
CA GLN A 103 0.16 -8.41 9.97
C GLN A 103 1.22 -9.41 10.42
N ASP A 104 0.86 -10.68 10.60
CA ASP A 104 1.81 -11.69 11.03
C ASP A 104 2.91 -11.90 10.00
N LYS A 105 2.55 -11.93 8.72
CA LYS A 105 3.52 -12.07 7.65
C LYS A 105 4.43 -10.85 7.56
N MET A 106 3.87 -9.66 7.77
CA MET A 106 4.66 -8.44 7.77
C MET A 106 5.65 -8.40 8.93
N LYS A 107 5.19 -8.77 10.13
CA LYS A 107 6.06 -8.82 11.31
C LYS A 107 7.14 -9.87 11.18
N ALA A 108 6.84 -10.99 10.55
CA ALA A 108 7.81 -12.08 10.38
C ALA A 108 9.04 -11.62 9.61
N LEU A 109 8.91 -10.62 8.74
CA LEU A 109 10.05 -10.10 7.99
C LEU A 109 11.06 -9.37 8.88
N LEU A 110 10.63 -8.92 10.05
CA LEU A 110 11.50 -8.18 10.97
C LEU A 110 12.40 -9.05 11.82
N SER A 111 12.14 -10.34 11.91
CA SER A 111 12.90 -11.25 12.77
C SER A 111 14.13 -11.86 12.11
#